data_feb407eb77c3560f3610f86e4c9a1aec
#
_entry.id   feb407eb77c3560f3610f86e4c9a1aec
#
_cell.length_a   1.000
_cell.length_b   1.000
_cell.length_c   1.000
_cell.angle_alpha   90.00
_cell.angle_beta   90.00
_cell.angle_gamma   90.00
#
_symmetry.space_group_name_H-M   'P 1'
#
loop_
_entity.id
_entity.type
_entity.pdbx_description
1 polymer ?
#
loop_
_entity_poly.entity_id
_entity_poly.type
_entity_poly.pdbx_seq_one_letter_code
_entity_poly.pdbx_strand_id
1 'polypeptide(L)'
;LLHYPVTESAFPTRRPKAFRHDAVFYGGERGFLAAVLPFVSAAVERDEPVLVAVLPAREQALRNELGPASRQVEFVDMESAGRNPARIIPVWHDFVSRHAGGGKALNGVGEPIWPERTAPEIAECQRHESLLNIAFAAAGSFSLICPYDEAGLPADVLAAARESHPHVVEDGKRHASASYCGVDCIDVADRRPLAPPHEIQVERAFDARDVTSVRRDVTSWAAANDLERARADDLALAAHEAAVNSIRHGGGRGALRLWRD
;
A
#
# COMPACT_ATOMS: atom_id res chain seq x y z
N LEU A 1 -29.78 15.61 -9.58
CA LEU A 1 -28.50 16.34 -9.65
C LEU A 1 -28.31 17.06 -8.32
N LEU A 2 -27.63 16.40 -7.38
CA LEU A 2 -27.21 17.04 -6.12
C LEU A 2 -26.04 17.98 -6.47
N HIS A 3 -26.31 19.29 -6.38
CA HIS A 3 -25.28 20.33 -6.45
C HIS A 3 -24.43 20.19 -5.18
N TYR A 4 -23.25 19.56 -5.30
CA TYR A 4 -22.21 19.76 -4.30
C TYR A 4 -21.72 21.21 -4.47
N PRO A 5 -21.65 22.00 -3.41
CA PRO A 5 -21.00 23.29 -3.51
C PRO A 5 -19.56 23.04 -3.93
N VAL A 6 -19.14 23.66 -5.02
CA VAL A 6 -17.73 23.67 -5.46
C VAL A 6 -16.97 24.46 -4.40
N THR A 7 -16.57 23.79 -3.32
CA THR A 7 -15.55 24.31 -2.42
C THR A 7 -14.25 24.33 -3.21
N GLU A 8 -13.48 25.40 -3.09
CA GLU A 8 -12.15 25.55 -3.67
C GLU A 8 -11.38 24.23 -3.48
N SER A 9 -10.94 23.60 -4.58
CA SER A 9 -10.32 22.27 -4.53
C SER A 9 -9.17 22.27 -3.53
N ALA A 10 -9.22 21.40 -2.53
CA ALA A 10 -8.13 21.22 -1.55
C ALA A 10 -6.81 20.83 -2.22
N PHE A 11 -6.87 20.39 -3.49
CA PHE A 11 -5.71 19.96 -4.25
C PHE A 11 -5.23 21.10 -5.17
N PRO A 12 -3.91 21.38 -5.18
CA PRO A 12 -3.34 22.40 -6.06
C PRO A 12 -3.63 22.06 -7.52
N THR A 13 -4.11 23.04 -8.27
CA THR A 13 -4.34 22.97 -9.73
C THR A 13 -3.04 22.84 -10.53
N ARG A 14 -1.88 23.15 -9.92
CA ARG A 14 -0.57 23.08 -10.56
C ARG A 14 0.00 21.66 -10.46
N ARG A 15 0.49 21.12 -11.58
CA ARG A 15 1.18 19.82 -11.63
C ARG A 15 2.34 19.79 -10.64
N PRO A 16 2.48 18.74 -9.81
CA PRO A 16 3.64 18.59 -8.95
C PRO A 16 4.88 18.36 -9.82
N LYS A 17 6.02 18.88 -9.39
CA LYS A 17 7.32 18.61 -10.03
C LYS A 17 7.99 17.34 -9.48
N ALA A 18 7.46 16.79 -8.40
CA ALA A 18 7.95 15.62 -7.70
C ALA A 18 6.78 14.80 -7.18
N PHE A 19 7.06 13.60 -6.68
CA PHE A 19 6.06 12.78 -6.01
C PHE A 19 5.38 13.51 -4.86
N ARG A 20 4.06 13.40 -4.80
CA ARG A 20 3.22 13.90 -3.71
C ARG A 20 2.45 12.75 -3.11
N HIS A 21 2.47 12.68 -1.79
CA HIS A 21 1.76 11.67 -1.01
C HIS A 21 1.01 12.36 0.13
N ASP A 22 -0.30 12.42 0.02
CA ASP A 22 -1.14 13.19 0.92
C ASP A 22 -2.18 12.24 1.58
N ALA A 23 -2.30 12.24 2.91
CA ALA A 23 -3.43 11.62 3.60
C ALA A 23 -4.66 12.52 3.49
N VAL A 24 -5.82 11.95 3.24
CA VAL A 24 -7.09 12.66 3.13
C VAL A 24 -8.06 12.13 4.17
N PHE A 25 -8.38 12.93 5.18
CA PHE A 25 -9.30 12.54 6.24
C PHE A 25 -10.73 12.91 5.88
N TYR A 26 -11.66 11.96 6.10
CA TYR A 26 -13.07 12.12 5.75
C TYR A 26 -13.97 11.38 6.73
N GLY A 27 -15.26 11.70 6.77
CA GLY A 27 -16.27 11.01 7.59
C GLY A 27 -17.35 10.35 6.76
N GLY A 28 -17.36 9.01 6.72
CA GLY A 28 -18.37 8.20 6.04
C GLY A 28 -18.41 8.34 4.52
N GLU A 29 -19.36 7.69 3.88
CA GLU A 29 -19.42 7.58 2.40
C GLU A 29 -19.53 8.94 1.69
N ARG A 30 -20.37 9.85 2.22
CA ARG A 30 -20.52 11.18 1.63
C ARG A 30 -19.23 12.01 1.73
N GLY A 31 -18.52 11.88 2.86
CA GLY A 31 -17.23 12.51 3.07
C GLY A 31 -16.18 11.97 2.11
N PHE A 32 -16.16 10.65 1.88
CA PHE A 32 -15.29 10.02 0.89
C PHE A 32 -15.49 10.62 -0.51
N LEU A 33 -16.72 10.67 -0.99
CA LEU A 33 -17.02 11.23 -2.31
C LEU A 33 -16.64 12.72 -2.38
N ALA A 34 -16.98 13.50 -1.37
CA ALA A 34 -16.63 14.92 -1.32
C ALA A 34 -15.11 15.15 -1.34
N ALA A 35 -14.33 14.26 -0.75
CA ALA A 35 -12.87 14.35 -0.69
C ALA A 35 -12.18 13.85 -1.96
N VAL A 36 -12.64 12.73 -2.54
CA VAL A 36 -11.94 12.02 -3.62
C VAL A 36 -12.41 12.43 -5.02
N LEU A 37 -13.71 12.63 -5.20
CA LEU A 37 -14.30 12.93 -6.51
C LEU A 37 -13.69 14.17 -7.20
N PRO A 38 -13.46 15.32 -6.50
CA PRO A 38 -12.84 16.47 -7.13
C PRO A 38 -11.43 16.20 -7.65
N PHE A 39 -10.64 15.39 -6.94
CA PHE A 39 -9.29 15.00 -7.35
C PHE A 39 -9.31 14.16 -8.62
N VAL A 40 -10.17 13.13 -8.68
CA VAL A 40 -10.32 12.24 -9.83
C VAL A 40 -10.89 13.00 -11.04
N SER A 41 -11.95 13.79 -10.85
CA SER A 41 -12.56 14.60 -11.92
C SER A 41 -11.56 15.58 -12.54
N ALA A 42 -10.78 16.25 -11.72
CA ALA A 42 -9.77 17.18 -12.20
C ALA A 42 -8.65 16.49 -13.02
N ALA A 43 -8.28 15.25 -12.69
CA ALA A 43 -7.35 14.46 -13.49
C ALA A 43 -7.95 14.08 -14.84
N VAL A 44 -9.20 13.62 -14.86
CA VAL A 44 -9.94 13.28 -16.08
C VAL A 44 -10.10 14.50 -16.99
N GLU A 45 -10.50 15.65 -16.46
CA GLU A 45 -10.64 16.90 -17.22
C GLU A 45 -9.33 17.38 -17.87
N ARG A 46 -8.18 17.07 -17.25
CA ARG A 46 -6.86 17.38 -17.79
C ARG A 46 -6.30 16.30 -18.70
N ASP A 47 -7.08 15.25 -18.98
CA ASP A 47 -6.63 14.08 -19.73
C ASP A 47 -5.33 13.48 -19.16
N GLU A 48 -5.24 13.42 -17.82
CA GLU A 48 -4.13 12.85 -17.07
C GLU A 48 -4.47 11.43 -16.62
N PRO A 49 -3.53 10.45 -16.72
CA PRO A 49 -3.76 9.12 -16.19
C PRO A 49 -4.12 9.14 -14.70
N VAL A 50 -5.16 8.37 -14.35
CA VAL A 50 -5.60 8.23 -12.96
C VAL A 50 -5.94 6.78 -12.63
N LEU A 51 -5.35 6.28 -11.54
CA LEU A 51 -5.61 4.95 -10.98
C LEU A 51 -6.28 5.11 -9.61
N VAL A 52 -7.41 4.44 -9.43
CA VAL A 52 -8.17 4.42 -8.19
C VAL A 52 -8.20 2.99 -7.65
N ALA A 53 -7.46 2.75 -6.58
CA ALA A 53 -7.36 1.47 -5.87
C ALA A 53 -8.08 1.58 -4.52
N VAL A 54 -9.35 1.21 -4.49
CA VAL A 54 -10.26 1.36 -3.34
C VAL A 54 -11.13 0.12 -3.18
N LEU A 55 -11.90 0.05 -2.09
CA LEU A 55 -12.87 -1.01 -1.89
C LEU A 55 -13.97 -1.02 -2.96
N PRO A 56 -14.55 -2.18 -3.31
CA PRO A 56 -15.59 -2.29 -4.36
C PRO A 56 -16.78 -1.34 -4.17
N ALA A 57 -17.23 -1.12 -2.93
CA ALA A 57 -18.33 -0.19 -2.65
C ALA A 57 -17.95 1.26 -2.97
N ARG A 58 -16.71 1.67 -2.68
CA ARG A 58 -16.17 3.00 -2.99
C ARG A 58 -15.99 3.19 -4.50
N GLU A 59 -15.49 2.15 -5.19
CA GLU A 59 -15.40 2.14 -6.65
C GLU A 59 -16.76 2.36 -7.29
N GLN A 60 -17.77 1.61 -6.86
CA GLN A 60 -19.14 1.74 -7.41
C GLN A 60 -19.72 3.14 -7.19
N ALA A 61 -19.51 3.72 -6.01
CA ALA A 61 -19.94 5.08 -5.70
C ALA A 61 -19.25 6.11 -6.61
N LEU A 62 -17.93 6.01 -6.80
CA LEU A 62 -17.20 6.90 -7.72
C LEU A 62 -17.63 6.74 -9.17
N ARG A 63 -17.86 5.51 -9.64
CA ARG A 63 -18.36 5.25 -11.01
C ARG A 63 -19.72 5.88 -11.26
N ASN A 64 -20.61 5.81 -10.27
CA ASN A 64 -21.93 6.40 -10.37
C ASN A 64 -21.87 7.94 -10.52
N GLU A 65 -21.04 8.60 -9.71
CA GLU A 65 -20.86 10.06 -9.75
C GLU A 65 -20.10 10.54 -11.00
N LEU A 66 -19.08 9.83 -11.43
CA LEU A 66 -18.33 10.15 -12.64
C LEU A 66 -19.13 9.87 -13.93
N GLY A 67 -20.10 8.97 -13.88
CA GLY A 67 -20.89 8.57 -15.05
C GLY A 67 -19.99 8.09 -16.20
N PRO A 68 -20.20 8.58 -17.46
CA PRO A 68 -19.38 8.16 -18.61
C PRO A 68 -17.88 8.44 -18.46
N ALA A 69 -17.49 9.45 -17.70
CA ALA A 69 -16.09 9.82 -17.45
C ALA A 69 -15.33 8.74 -16.69
N SER A 70 -16.02 7.85 -15.96
CA SER A 70 -15.40 6.72 -15.26
C SER A 70 -14.63 5.76 -16.18
N ARG A 71 -14.89 5.77 -17.50
CA ARG A 71 -14.15 4.97 -18.49
C ARG A 71 -12.71 5.43 -18.69
N GLN A 72 -12.37 6.65 -18.26
CA GLN A 72 -11.02 7.22 -18.33
C GLN A 72 -10.22 6.95 -17.06
N VAL A 73 -10.84 6.31 -16.06
CA VAL A 73 -10.23 5.98 -14.77
C VAL A 73 -9.88 4.50 -14.76
N GLU A 74 -8.64 4.17 -14.41
CA GLU A 74 -8.26 2.81 -14.09
C GLU A 74 -8.71 2.49 -12.66
N PHE A 75 -9.45 1.40 -12.47
CA PHE A 75 -9.89 0.96 -11.16
C PHE A 75 -9.23 -0.37 -10.79
N VAL A 76 -8.83 -0.48 -9.54
CA VAL A 76 -8.29 -1.70 -8.94
C VAL A 76 -9.04 -1.98 -7.65
N ASP A 77 -9.59 -3.18 -7.54
CA ASP A 77 -10.18 -3.67 -6.30
C ASP A 77 -9.09 -3.86 -5.23
N MET A 78 -9.10 -2.97 -4.23
CA MET A 78 -8.11 -2.99 -3.15
C MET A 78 -8.31 -4.19 -2.20
N GLU A 79 -9.53 -4.71 -2.05
CA GLU A 79 -9.76 -5.90 -1.24
C GLU A 79 -9.03 -7.12 -1.82
N SER A 80 -9.00 -7.24 -3.14
CA SER A 80 -8.27 -8.29 -3.84
C SER A 80 -6.78 -8.01 -3.95
N ALA A 81 -6.39 -6.86 -4.52
CA ALA A 81 -5.00 -6.51 -4.78
C ALA A 81 -4.21 -6.25 -3.49
N GLY A 82 -4.86 -5.62 -2.51
CA GLY A 82 -4.28 -5.27 -1.21
C GLY A 82 -4.47 -6.35 -0.14
N ARG A 83 -5.01 -7.52 -0.45
CA ARG A 83 -5.10 -8.65 0.51
C ARG A 83 -3.77 -8.93 1.18
N ASN A 84 -2.68 -8.87 0.41
CA ASN A 84 -1.33 -8.81 0.94
C ASN A 84 -0.79 -7.38 0.75
N PRO A 85 -0.63 -6.57 1.83
CA PRO A 85 -0.19 -5.19 1.72
C PRO A 85 1.14 -5.02 0.97
N ALA A 86 2.04 -6.01 1.04
CA ALA A 86 3.30 -5.98 0.30
C ALA A 86 3.14 -5.94 -1.24
N ARG A 87 1.94 -6.24 -1.76
CA ARG A 87 1.63 -6.18 -3.20
C ARG A 87 1.11 -4.84 -3.67
N ILE A 88 0.85 -3.90 -2.78
CA ILE A 88 0.27 -2.59 -3.16
C ILE A 88 1.31 -1.73 -3.87
N ILE A 89 2.57 -1.69 -3.41
CA ILE A 89 3.65 -0.96 -4.11
C ILE A 89 3.83 -1.41 -5.56
N PRO A 90 3.86 -2.73 -5.88
CA PRO A 90 3.86 -3.20 -7.27
C PRO A 90 2.73 -2.66 -8.14
N VAL A 91 1.52 -2.49 -7.62
CA VAL A 91 0.39 -1.90 -8.37
C VAL A 91 0.71 -0.47 -8.82
N TRP A 92 1.20 0.35 -7.90
CA TRP A 92 1.62 1.72 -8.22
C TRP A 92 2.82 1.77 -9.14
N HIS A 93 3.79 0.88 -8.94
CA HIS A 93 4.98 0.80 -9.79
C HIS A 93 4.62 0.44 -11.24
N ASP A 94 3.72 -0.51 -11.44
CA ASP A 94 3.22 -0.90 -12.75
C ASP A 94 2.49 0.27 -13.43
N PHE A 95 1.60 0.96 -12.71
CA PHE A 95 0.91 2.15 -13.20
C PHE A 95 1.89 3.25 -13.63
N VAL A 96 2.83 3.62 -12.78
CA VAL A 96 3.84 4.65 -13.08
C VAL A 96 4.69 4.23 -14.28
N SER A 97 5.11 2.97 -14.36
CA SER A 97 5.94 2.44 -15.45
C SER A 97 5.22 2.44 -16.79
N ARG A 98 3.93 2.07 -16.82
CA ARG A 98 3.12 2.08 -18.06
C ARG A 98 2.94 3.49 -18.63
N HIS A 99 2.93 4.50 -17.78
CA HIS A 99 2.76 5.89 -18.20
C HIS A 99 4.07 6.70 -18.22
N ALA A 100 5.22 6.06 -17.92
CA ALA A 100 6.53 6.69 -17.98
C ALA A 100 6.81 7.22 -19.40
N GLY A 101 7.29 8.46 -19.48
CA GLY A 101 7.62 9.09 -20.77
C GLY A 101 6.46 9.79 -21.47
N GLY A 102 5.21 9.66 -21.01
CA GLY A 102 4.04 10.35 -21.58
C GLY A 102 3.96 11.85 -21.32
N GLY A 103 4.83 12.39 -20.47
CA GLY A 103 4.87 13.84 -20.14
C GLY A 103 3.65 14.37 -19.39
N LYS A 104 2.68 13.51 -19.06
CA LYS A 104 1.49 13.85 -18.26
C LYS A 104 1.76 13.63 -16.79
N ALA A 105 1.08 14.39 -15.93
CA ALA A 105 1.06 14.10 -14.50
C ALA A 105 0.24 12.82 -14.24
N LEU A 106 0.67 12.05 -13.26
CA LEU A 106 0.01 10.82 -12.83
C LEU A 106 -0.75 11.07 -11.54
N ASN A 107 -1.91 10.45 -11.40
CA ASN A 107 -2.78 10.65 -10.26
C ASN A 107 -3.20 9.29 -9.70
N GLY A 108 -3.14 9.13 -8.39
CA GLY A 108 -3.51 7.90 -7.70
C GLY A 108 -4.42 8.17 -6.52
N VAL A 109 -5.36 7.26 -6.27
CA VAL A 109 -6.14 7.17 -5.03
C VAL A 109 -5.96 5.78 -4.47
N GLY A 110 -5.45 5.65 -3.24
CA GLY A 110 -5.19 4.36 -2.60
C GLY A 110 -5.84 4.27 -1.22
N GLU A 111 -6.72 3.29 -0.99
CA GLU A 111 -7.36 3.02 0.30
C GLU A 111 -6.83 1.70 0.87
N PRO A 112 -5.58 1.66 1.42
CA PRO A 112 -4.97 0.42 1.89
C PRO A 112 -5.51 -0.05 3.24
N ILE A 113 -6.13 0.83 4.04
CA ILE A 113 -6.62 0.54 5.39
C ILE A 113 -8.13 0.79 5.47
N TRP A 114 -8.86 -0.23 5.96
CA TRP A 114 -10.30 -0.19 6.22
C TRP A 114 -10.63 -0.96 7.52
N PRO A 115 -11.83 -0.77 8.13
CA PRO A 115 -12.14 -1.29 9.47
C PRO A 115 -12.01 -2.80 9.67
N GLU A 116 -12.22 -3.62 8.64
CA GLU A 116 -12.18 -5.08 8.73
C GLU A 116 -10.78 -5.67 8.65
N ARG A 117 -9.73 -4.85 8.44
CA ARG A 117 -8.36 -5.34 8.50
C ARG A 117 -7.95 -5.75 9.89
N THR A 118 -7.22 -6.85 9.99
CA THR A 118 -6.62 -7.31 11.24
C THR A 118 -5.47 -6.39 11.69
N ALA A 119 -5.14 -6.41 12.97
CA ALA A 119 -4.03 -5.60 13.49
C ALA A 119 -2.67 -5.85 12.80
N PRO A 120 -2.27 -7.09 12.45
CA PRO A 120 -1.07 -7.34 11.66
C PRO A 120 -1.12 -6.74 10.26
N GLU A 121 -2.28 -6.81 9.58
CA GLU A 121 -2.44 -6.20 8.25
C GLU A 121 -2.38 -4.68 8.30
N ILE A 122 -2.99 -4.06 9.33
CA ILE A 122 -2.91 -2.61 9.57
C ILE A 122 -1.44 -2.19 9.77
N ALA A 123 -0.69 -2.90 10.60
CA ALA A 123 0.73 -2.60 10.83
C ALA A 123 1.55 -2.67 9.54
N GLU A 124 1.29 -3.66 8.68
CA GLU A 124 1.97 -3.78 7.40
C GLU A 124 1.52 -2.70 6.40
N CYS A 125 0.25 -2.29 6.43
CA CYS A 125 -0.21 -1.15 5.63
C CYS A 125 0.44 0.16 6.08
N GLN A 126 0.57 0.42 7.37
CA GLN A 126 1.24 1.61 7.91
C GLN A 126 2.72 1.66 7.47
N ARG A 127 3.40 0.51 7.50
CA ARG A 127 4.75 0.37 6.96
C ARG A 127 4.79 0.65 5.45
N HIS A 128 3.86 0.09 4.71
CA HIS A 128 3.70 0.33 3.26
C HIS A 128 3.55 1.82 2.95
N GLU A 129 2.71 2.56 3.67
CA GLU A 129 2.53 4.00 3.49
C GLU A 129 3.84 4.79 3.64
N SER A 130 4.64 4.45 4.63
CA SER A 130 5.95 5.06 4.82
C SER A 130 6.92 4.73 3.67
N LEU A 131 6.89 3.47 3.17
CA LEU A 131 7.75 3.01 2.08
C LEU A 131 7.39 3.65 0.72
N LEU A 132 6.14 4.05 0.50
CA LEU A 132 5.74 4.77 -0.73
C LEU A 132 6.56 6.04 -0.95
N ASN A 133 6.89 6.78 0.12
CA ASN A 133 7.68 8.00 0.03
C ASN A 133 9.10 7.74 -0.51
N ILE A 134 9.67 6.57 -0.23
CA ILE A 134 10.99 6.17 -0.75
C ILE A 134 10.85 5.60 -2.16
N ALA A 135 9.90 4.68 -2.35
CA ALA A 135 9.70 3.96 -3.61
C ALA A 135 9.44 4.89 -4.79
N PHE A 136 8.71 5.99 -4.54
CA PHE A 136 8.30 6.93 -5.59
C PHE A 136 9.00 8.30 -5.52
N ALA A 137 10.01 8.48 -4.66
CA ALA A 137 10.74 9.76 -4.54
C ALA A 137 11.22 10.30 -5.90
N ALA A 138 11.59 9.43 -6.83
CA ALA A 138 12.06 9.77 -8.17
C ALA A 138 10.98 9.70 -9.27
N ALA A 139 9.71 9.42 -8.93
CA ALA A 139 8.64 9.20 -9.91
C ALA A 139 8.18 10.48 -10.66
N GLY A 140 8.76 11.63 -10.37
CA GLY A 140 8.44 12.89 -11.04
C GLY A 140 7.03 13.39 -10.69
N SER A 141 6.25 13.76 -11.70
CA SER A 141 4.92 14.33 -11.56
C SER A 141 3.86 13.27 -11.23
N PHE A 142 3.93 12.69 -10.03
CA PHE A 142 2.94 11.74 -9.51
C PHE A 142 2.33 12.24 -8.21
N SER A 143 1.00 12.30 -8.14
CA SER A 143 0.22 12.63 -6.94
C SER A 143 -0.56 11.40 -6.50
N LEU A 144 -0.34 10.95 -5.27
CA LEU A 144 -1.07 9.88 -4.62
C LEU A 144 -1.80 10.44 -3.40
N ILE A 145 -3.10 10.24 -3.32
CA ILE A 145 -3.90 10.55 -2.14
C ILE A 145 -4.38 9.25 -1.49
N CYS A 146 -4.28 9.20 -0.16
CA CYS A 146 -4.71 8.05 0.63
C CYS A 146 -5.87 8.47 1.54
N PRO A 147 -7.11 8.06 1.25
CA PRO A 147 -8.28 8.41 2.05
C PRO A 147 -8.35 7.57 3.33
N TYR A 148 -8.68 8.23 4.47
CA TYR A 148 -8.85 7.63 5.80
C TYR A 148 -10.20 8.03 6.39
N ASP A 149 -11.03 7.05 6.73
CA ASP A 149 -12.34 7.27 7.34
C ASP A 149 -12.21 7.51 8.85
N GLU A 150 -12.34 8.77 9.29
CA GLU A 150 -12.27 9.14 10.71
C GLU A 150 -13.41 8.53 11.55
N ALA A 151 -14.54 8.18 10.92
CA ALA A 151 -15.65 7.57 11.63
C ALA A 151 -15.49 6.05 11.83
N GLY A 152 -14.70 5.40 10.96
CA GLY A 152 -14.54 3.94 10.95
C GLY A 152 -13.19 3.45 11.46
N LEU A 153 -12.15 4.29 11.50
CA LEU A 153 -10.80 3.87 11.85
C LEU A 153 -10.41 4.28 13.27
N PRO A 154 -9.63 3.45 13.99
CA PRO A 154 -9.08 3.78 15.30
C PRO A 154 -8.17 5.01 15.29
N ALA A 155 -8.13 5.73 16.42
CA ALA A 155 -7.36 6.98 16.53
C ALA A 155 -5.85 6.79 16.32
N ASP A 156 -5.28 5.66 16.71
CA ASP A 156 -3.88 5.31 16.51
C ASP A 156 -3.55 5.06 15.04
N VAL A 157 -4.48 4.49 14.27
CA VAL A 157 -4.36 4.35 12.81
C VAL A 157 -4.35 5.72 12.13
N LEU A 158 -5.24 6.62 12.54
CA LEU A 158 -5.30 7.99 12.02
C LEU A 158 -4.05 8.80 12.39
N ALA A 159 -3.49 8.58 13.59
CA ALA A 159 -2.22 9.17 14.01
C ALA A 159 -1.06 8.68 13.12
N ALA A 160 -0.95 7.37 12.91
CA ALA A 160 0.07 6.78 12.04
C ALA A 160 -0.04 7.25 10.58
N ALA A 161 -1.25 7.51 10.09
CA ALA A 161 -1.45 8.11 8.77
C ALA A 161 -0.84 9.53 8.70
N ARG A 162 -0.98 10.34 9.75
CA ARG A 162 -0.33 11.66 9.82
C ARG A 162 1.20 11.57 9.90
N GLU A 163 1.72 10.53 10.51
CA GLU A 163 3.17 10.29 10.61
C GLU A 163 3.79 9.84 9.29
N SER A 164 3.07 9.07 8.48
CA SER A 164 3.58 8.52 7.21
C SER A 164 3.41 9.44 5.99
N HIS A 165 2.58 10.48 6.08
CA HIS A 165 2.29 11.39 4.97
C HIS A 165 2.87 12.78 5.19
N PRO A 166 3.67 13.31 4.22
CA PRO A 166 4.23 14.66 4.31
C PRO A 166 3.18 15.77 4.43
N HIS A 167 1.99 15.53 3.88
CA HIS A 167 0.88 16.46 3.93
C HIS A 167 -0.42 15.73 4.24
N VAL A 168 -1.34 16.47 4.83
CA VAL A 168 -2.70 16.00 5.14
C VAL A 168 -3.74 16.96 4.58
N VAL A 169 -4.90 16.42 4.25
CA VAL A 169 -6.10 17.17 3.88
C VAL A 169 -7.15 16.91 4.94
N GLU A 170 -7.50 17.93 5.70
CA GLU A 170 -8.50 17.92 6.77
C GLU A 170 -9.44 19.12 6.55
N ASP A 171 -10.73 18.91 6.72
CA ASP A 171 -11.76 19.95 6.48
C ASP A 171 -11.61 20.66 5.11
N GLY A 172 -11.24 19.91 4.09
CA GLY A 172 -11.01 20.43 2.75
C GLY A 172 -9.77 21.33 2.59
N LYS A 173 -8.87 21.36 3.59
CA LYS A 173 -7.64 22.16 3.55
C LYS A 173 -6.41 21.26 3.58
N ARG A 174 -5.51 21.50 2.63
CA ARG A 174 -4.21 20.80 2.57
C ARG A 174 -3.15 21.59 3.34
N HIS A 175 -2.44 20.91 4.25
CA HIS A 175 -1.31 21.48 4.99
C HIS A 175 -0.22 20.44 5.23
N ALA A 176 0.97 20.89 5.64
CA ALA A 176 2.05 19.98 6.03
C ALA A 176 1.66 19.23 7.30
N SER A 177 1.94 17.93 7.36
CA SER A 177 1.72 17.13 8.56
C SER A 177 2.77 17.52 9.63
N ALA A 178 2.30 17.97 10.79
CA ALA A 178 3.19 18.33 11.90
C ALA A 178 3.87 17.11 12.55
N SER A 179 3.30 15.93 12.39
CA SER A 179 3.82 14.66 12.93
C SER A 179 4.58 13.82 11.90
N TYR A 180 4.77 14.32 10.67
CA TYR A 180 5.49 13.57 9.65
C TYR A 180 6.92 13.23 10.08
N CYS A 181 7.25 11.93 10.08
CA CYS A 181 8.53 11.41 10.56
C CYS A 181 9.41 10.84 9.44
N GLY A 182 8.91 10.79 8.19
CA GLY A 182 9.71 10.34 7.05
C GLY A 182 10.21 8.90 7.18
N VAL A 183 11.49 8.71 6.86
CA VAL A 183 12.15 7.40 6.94
C VAL A 183 12.35 6.90 8.37
N ASP A 184 12.35 7.79 9.36
CA ASP A 184 12.58 7.43 10.76
C ASP A 184 11.47 6.53 11.29
N CYS A 185 10.25 6.66 10.78
CA CYS A 185 9.14 5.78 11.11
C CYS A 185 9.34 4.34 10.64
N ILE A 186 9.98 4.13 9.51
CA ILE A 186 10.26 2.80 8.96
C ILE A 186 11.25 2.07 9.88
N ASP A 187 12.30 2.75 10.27
CA ASP A 187 13.33 2.22 11.16
C ASP A 187 12.78 1.75 12.51
N VAL A 188 11.79 2.46 13.06
CA VAL A 188 11.14 2.07 14.33
C VAL A 188 10.29 0.82 14.15
N ALA A 189 9.52 0.73 13.06
CA ALA A 189 8.69 -0.44 12.77
C ALA A 189 9.54 -1.70 12.49
N ASP A 190 10.62 -1.55 11.72
CA ASP A 190 11.52 -2.67 11.37
C ASP A 190 12.36 -3.17 12.55
N ARG A 191 12.56 -2.37 13.59
CA ARG A 191 13.31 -2.75 14.80
C ARG A 191 12.44 -3.49 15.84
N ARG A 192 11.13 -3.60 15.65
CA ARG A 192 10.30 -4.40 16.55
C ARG A 192 10.67 -5.87 16.39
N PRO A 193 11.19 -6.54 17.45
CA PRO A 193 11.44 -7.97 17.38
C PRO A 193 10.13 -8.69 17.07
N LEU A 194 10.15 -9.57 16.08
CA LEU A 194 9.05 -10.50 15.88
C LEU A 194 8.90 -11.35 17.16
N ALA A 195 7.65 -11.57 17.58
CA ALA A 195 7.40 -12.50 18.67
C ALA A 195 8.01 -13.87 18.31
N PRO A 196 8.77 -14.50 19.22
CA PRO A 196 9.30 -15.82 18.95
C PRO A 196 8.13 -16.78 18.75
N PRO A 197 8.20 -17.70 17.77
CA PRO A 197 7.18 -18.71 17.61
C PRO A 197 7.09 -19.60 18.85
N HIS A 198 5.87 -20.05 19.19
CA HIS A 198 5.63 -20.86 20.39
C HIS A 198 6.34 -22.22 20.33
N GLU A 199 6.41 -22.83 19.16
CA GLU A 199 7.05 -24.12 18.93
C GLU A 199 7.72 -24.15 17.56
N ILE A 200 9.06 -24.24 17.56
CA ILE A 200 9.85 -24.37 16.33
C ILE A 200 9.99 -25.84 16.03
N GLN A 201 9.43 -26.30 14.91
CA GLN A 201 9.52 -27.70 14.45
C GLN A 201 10.79 -27.96 13.66
N VAL A 202 11.31 -26.97 12.96
CA VAL A 202 12.58 -27.01 12.22
C VAL A 202 13.35 -25.74 12.46
N GLU A 203 14.61 -25.88 12.88
CA GLU A 203 15.56 -24.78 12.94
C GLU A 203 16.88 -25.19 12.28
N ARG A 204 17.35 -24.34 11.34
CA ARG A 204 18.56 -24.61 10.60
C ARG A 204 19.25 -23.32 10.18
N ALA A 205 20.54 -23.19 10.48
CA ALA A 205 21.40 -22.19 9.85
C ALA A 205 21.76 -22.60 8.43
N PHE A 206 21.91 -21.64 7.52
CA PHE A 206 22.28 -21.89 6.13
C PHE A 206 23.24 -20.81 5.60
N ASP A 207 24.06 -21.19 4.64
CA ASP A 207 24.91 -20.32 3.82
C ASP A 207 24.63 -20.53 2.32
N ALA A 208 25.46 -19.94 1.45
CA ALA A 208 25.30 -20.04 -0.01
C ALA A 208 25.27 -21.47 -0.55
N ARG A 209 25.88 -22.44 0.14
CA ARG A 209 25.92 -23.86 -0.25
C ARG A 209 24.59 -24.57 0.09
N ASP A 210 23.84 -24.02 1.02
CA ASP A 210 22.65 -24.64 1.59
C ASP A 210 21.33 -24.19 0.94
N VAL A 211 21.32 -23.20 0.06
CA VAL A 211 20.10 -22.58 -0.49
C VAL A 211 19.15 -23.62 -1.12
N THR A 212 19.71 -24.61 -1.85
CA THR A 212 18.89 -25.69 -2.45
C THR A 212 18.28 -26.59 -1.38
N SER A 213 18.97 -26.82 -0.27
CA SER A 213 18.43 -27.64 0.83
C SER A 213 17.38 -26.91 1.64
N VAL A 214 17.42 -25.57 1.75
CA VAL A 214 16.34 -24.77 2.33
C VAL A 214 15.02 -25.06 1.62
N ARG A 215 14.99 -25.02 0.29
CA ARG A 215 13.80 -25.34 -0.49
C ARG A 215 13.27 -26.74 -0.21
N ARG A 216 14.15 -27.72 -0.17
CA ARG A 216 13.78 -29.11 0.12
C ARG A 216 13.21 -29.27 1.53
N ASP A 217 13.84 -28.65 2.54
CA ASP A 217 13.39 -28.73 3.92
C ASP A 217 11.99 -28.13 4.08
N VAL A 218 11.72 -26.99 3.44
CA VAL A 218 10.38 -26.37 3.40
C VAL A 218 9.36 -27.28 2.70
N THR A 219 9.70 -27.86 1.55
CA THR A 219 8.79 -28.78 0.84
C THR A 219 8.46 -30.00 1.70
N SER A 220 9.47 -30.59 2.35
CA SER A 220 9.27 -31.75 3.22
C SER A 220 8.42 -31.42 4.44
N TRP A 221 8.67 -30.27 5.06
CA TRP A 221 7.90 -29.78 6.20
C TRP A 221 6.45 -29.47 5.82
N ALA A 222 6.22 -28.82 4.68
CA ALA A 222 4.89 -28.52 4.18
C ALA A 222 4.06 -29.79 3.93
N ALA A 223 4.67 -30.82 3.34
CA ALA A 223 4.03 -32.12 3.12
C ALA A 223 3.71 -32.83 4.45
N ALA A 224 4.60 -32.75 5.45
CA ALA A 224 4.37 -33.34 6.77
C ALA A 224 3.29 -32.60 7.60
N ASN A 225 2.93 -31.38 7.20
CA ASN A 225 1.91 -30.55 7.84
C ASN A 225 0.62 -30.39 6.99
N ASP A 226 0.39 -31.31 6.04
CA ASP A 226 -0.83 -31.39 5.21
C ASP A 226 -1.12 -30.10 4.41
N LEU A 227 -0.10 -29.33 4.03
CA LEU A 227 -0.29 -28.21 3.12
C LEU A 227 -0.69 -28.74 1.73
N GLU A 228 -1.71 -28.10 1.14
CA GLU A 228 -2.07 -28.35 -0.25
C GLU A 228 -0.86 -28.09 -1.16
N ARG A 229 -0.67 -28.96 -2.16
CA ARG A 229 0.54 -29.01 -2.98
C ARG A 229 0.90 -27.67 -3.62
N ALA A 230 -0.08 -26.94 -4.17
CA ALA A 230 0.18 -25.64 -4.79
C ALA A 230 0.71 -24.62 -3.77
N ARG A 231 0.14 -24.62 -2.56
CA ARG A 231 0.60 -23.76 -1.47
C ARG A 231 1.98 -24.15 -0.92
N ALA A 232 2.27 -25.45 -0.90
CA ALA A 232 3.59 -25.95 -0.51
C ALA A 232 4.67 -25.53 -1.52
N ASP A 233 4.36 -25.57 -2.82
CA ASP A 233 5.26 -25.14 -3.88
C ASP A 233 5.51 -23.61 -3.81
N ASP A 234 4.48 -22.81 -3.58
CA ASP A 234 4.57 -21.35 -3.37
C ASP A 234 5.41 -21.01 -2.13
N LEU A 235 5.16 -21.70 -1.01
CA LEU A 235 5.93 -21.51 0.22
C LEU A 235 7.42 -21.84 0.02
N ALA A 236 7.69 -22.97 -0.67
CA ALA A 236 9.06 -23.39 -0.94
C ALA A 236 9.79 -22.41 -1.88
N LEU A 237 9.07 -21.82 -2.84
CA LEU A 237 9.63 -20.77 -3.71
C LEU A 237 9.91 -19.50 -2.92
N ALA A 238 8.95 -19.01 -2.12
CA ALA A 238 9.11 -17.82 -1.30
C ALA A 238 10.28 -17.96 -0.31
N ALA A 239 10.40 -19.11 0.35
CA ALA A 239 11.52 -19.38 1.26
C ALA A 239 12.86 -19.44 0.53
N HIS A 240 12.89 -19.99 -0.69
CA HIS A 240 14.11 -20.01 -1.52
C HIS A 240 14.54 -18.57 -1.88
N GLU A 241 13.61 -17.73 -2.36
CA GLU A 241 13.91 -16.34 -2.71
C GLU A 241 14.38 -15.54 -1.48
N ALA A 242 13.74 -15.72 -0.33
CA ALA A 242 14.17 -15.10 0.92
C ALA A 242 15.58 -15.55 1.35
N ALA A 243 15.90 -16.84 1.19
CA ALA A 243 17.22 -17.37 1.47
C ALA A 243 18.28 -16.79 0.51
N VAL A 244 17.97 -16.71 -0.80
CA VAL A 244 18.86 -16.06 -1.78
C VAL A 244 19.11 -14.59 -1.43
N ASN A 245 18.07 -13.86 -1.02
CA ASN A 245 18.21 -12.48 -0.60
C ASN A 245 19.05 -12.32 0.67
N SER A 246 18.90 -13.23 1.66
CA SER A 246 19.75 -13.27 2.85
C SER A 246 21.21 -13.48 2.51
N ILE A 247 21.49 -14.33 1.53
CA ILE A 247 22.89 -14.55 1.06
C ILE A 247 23.44 -13.31 0.35
N ARG A 248 22.65 -12.71 -0.56
CA ARG A 248 23.11 -11.58 -1.38
C ARG A 248 23.23 -10.27 -0.60
N HIS A 249 22.32 -10.02 0.32
CA HIS A 249 22.11 -8.74 0.97
C HIS A 249 22.19 -8.81 2.50
N GLY A 250 22.06 -10.00 3.10
CA GLY A 250 22.01 -10.22 4.55
C GLY A 250 23.31 -10.76 5.16
N GLY A 251 24.48 -10.56 4.53
CA GLY A 251 25.78 -10.96 5.10
C GLY A 251 26.18 -12.41 4.81
N GLY A 252 25.62 -13.05 3.76
CA GLY A 252 26.08 -14.35 3.24
C GLY A 252 25.54 -15.57 4.00
N ARG A 253 24.65 -15.39 4.96
CA ARG A 253 24.08 -16.46 5.80
C ARG A 253 22.69 -16.11 6.32
N GLY A 254 21.94 -17.12 6.79
CA GLY A 254 20.63 -16.95 7.39
C GLY A 254 20.26 -18.11 8.31
N ALA A 255 19.07 -18.02 8.91
CA ALA A 255 18.46 -19.10 9.67
C ALA A 255 17.03 -19.36 9.13
N LEU A 256 16.76 -20.62 8.86
CA LEU A 256 15.41 -21.12 8.55
C LEU A 256 14.77 -21.58 9.83
N ARG A 257 13.54 -21.11 10.10
CA ARG A 257 12.68 -21.61 11.18
C ARG A 257 11.32 -21.92 10.60
N LEU A 258 10.81 -23.11 10.88
CA LEU A 258 9.47 -23.54 10.46
C LEU A 258 8.67 -23.94 11.69
N TRP A 259 7.45 -23.44 11.77
CA TRP A 259 6.51 -23.71 12.85
C TRP A 259 5.07 -23.67 12.32
N ARG A 260 4.14 -24.13 13.14
CA ARG A 260 2.70 -24.06 12.88
C ARG A 260 2.02 -23.46 14.11
N ASP A 261 1.16 -22.48 13.89
CA ASP A 261 0.26 -21.92 14.89
C ASP A 261 -1.11 -22.62 14.86
#